data_f080c7745581c1c86c10c6fa9319f577
#
_entry.id   f080c7745581c1c86c10c6fa9319f577
#
_cell.length_a   1.000
_cell.length_b   1.000
_cell.length_c   1.000
_cell.angle_alpha   90.00
_cell.angle_beta   90.00
_cell.angle_gamma   90.00
#
_symmetry.space_group_name_H-M   'P 1'
#
loop_
_entity.id
_entity.type
_entity.pdbx_description
1 polymer ?
#
loop_
_entity_poly.entity_id
_entity_poly.type
_entity_poly.pdbx_seq_one_letter_code
_entity_poly.pdbx_strand_id
1 'polypeptide(L)'
;DEVIHTEHGFALYRISTLAAGATPIEAPERDRMIDVDEILAACTKRTKLVFIALPSNPTSTMIGAKEVARLAAGLPAQAILVLDGAYAEYVEGYDGGLALIESRENVFMTRTFSKIYGLGGLRIGWGYGPQSMIDVLNRIRGPFNLSSAALAAAEAAVRDTAYTEKCRVENARWREWLSTALAELGVPSDTSTSNFILARFASEQEASACNEHLKSKGILVRHPKGYGFPYCLRITVGDESACRRIVHAVGQFKGLRE
;
A
#
# COMPACT_ATOMS: atom_id res chain seq x y z
N ASP A 1 5.42 -15.94 19.57
CA ASP A 1 6.08 -15.23 18.47
C ASP A 1 5.47 -13.83 18.33
N GLU A 2 6.28 -12.88 17.85
CA GLU A 2 5.88 -11.50 17.61
C GLU A 2 6.00 -11.16 16.12
N VAL A 3 5.07 -10.34 15.64
CA VAL A 3 5.07 -9.82 14.28
C VAL A 3 4.95 -8.30 14.34
N ILE A 4 5.95 -7.61 13.80
CA ILE A 4 5.98 -6.15 13.78
C ILE A 4 5.36 -5.64 12.49
N HIS A 5 4.57 -4.58 12.60
CA HIS A 5 4.10 -3.76 11.49
C HIS A 5 4.06 -2.30 11.90
N THR A 6 4.01 -1.39 10.96
CA THR A 6 3.90 0.04 11.28
C THR A 6 2.52 0.41 11.80
N GLU A 7 2.43 1.47 12.59
CA GLU A 7 1.21 1.98 13.23
C GLU A 7 0.03 2.10 12.26
N HIS A 8 0.26 2.64 11.09
CA HIS A 8 -0.76 2.80 10.06
C HIS A 8 -0.73 1.70 8.99
N GLY A 9 0.00 0.59 9.25
CA GLY A 9 0.16 -0.51 8.32
C GLY A 9 -1.16 -1.16 7.92
N PHE A 10 -1.14 -1.92 6.81
CA PHE A 10 -2.34 -2.57 6.30
C PHE A 10 -2.96 -3.50 7.35
N ALA A 11 -4.23 -3.28 7.68
CA ALA A 11 -4.92 -3.94 8.79
C ALA A 11 -4.83 -5.48 8.77
N LEU A 12 -4.61 -6.07 7.58
CA LEU A 12 -4.48 -7.52 7.47
C LEU A 12 -3.22 -8.06 8.16
N TYR A 13 -2.15 -7.26 8.32
CA TYR A 13 -0.97 -7.70 9.06
C TYR A 13 -1.34 -8.07 10.50
N ARG A 14 -2.04 -7.17 11.19
CA ARG A 14 -2.54 -7.40 12.55
C ARG A 14 -3.53 -8.58 12.59
N ILE A 15 -4.49 -8.61 11.68
CA ILE A 15 -5.53 -9.66 11.64
C ILE A 15 -4.90 -11.03 11.42
N SER A 16 -3.99 -11.17 10.45
CA SER A 16 -3.32 -12.44 10.15
C SER A 16 -2.39 -12.88 11.29
N THR A 17 -1.72 -11.94 11.95
CA THR A 17 -0.88 -12.22 13.12
C THR A 17 -1.71 -12.82 14.24
N LEU A 18 -2.85 -12.21 14.58
CA LEU A 18 -3.76 -12.73 15.61
C LEU A 18 -4.34 -14.09 15.21
N ALA A 19 -4.73 -14.27 13.95
CA ALA A 19 -5.24 -15.54 13.44
C ALA A 19 -4.22 -16.69 13.52
N ALA A 20 -2.92 -16.34 13.43
CA ALA A 20 -1.81 -17.30 13.61
C ALA A 20 -1.45 -17.55 15.09
N GLY A 21 -2.15 -16.95 16.05
CA GLY A 21 -1.84 -17.05 17.48
C GLY A 21 -0.58 -16.28 17.91
N ALA A 22 -0.08 -15.36 17.08
CA ALA A 22 1.06 -14.52 17.38
C ALA A 22 0.64 -13.14 17.92
N THR A 23 1.58 -12.40 18.49
CA THR A 23 1.36 -11.06 19.05
C THR A 23 1.72 -10.00 18.02
N PRO A 24 0.78 -9.15 17.57
CA PRO A 24 1.11 -8.01 16.72
C PRO A 24 1.75 -6.90 17.56
N ILE A 25 2.84 -6.34 17.06
CA ILE A 25 3.56 -5.20 17.64
C ILE A 25 3.49 -4.06 16.64
N GLU A 26 2.95 -2.93 17.06
CA GLU A 26 2.87 -1.72 16.26
C GLU A 26 4.11 -0.84 16.49
N ALA A 27 4.88 -0.57 15.45
CA ALA A 27 5.98 0.39 15.48
C ALA A 27 5.47 1.77 15.06
N PRO A 28 5.74 2.84 15.85
CA PRO A 28 5.32 4.19 15.49
C PRO A 28 5.85 4.64 14.14
N GLU A 29 5.09 5.49 13.48
CA GLU A 29 5.51 6.19 12.26
C GLU A 29 5.88 7.64 12.58
N ARG A 30 6.81 8.21 11.82
CA ARG A 30 7.16 9.63 11.93
C ARG A 30 6.63 10.37 10.70
N ASP A 31 5.79 11.37 10.90
CA ASP A 31 5.16 12.15 9.81
C ASP A 31 4.47 11.26 8.77
N ARG A 32 3.80 10.19 9.22
CA ARG A 32 3.12 9.18 8.38
C ARG A 32 4.06 8.39 7.47
N MET A 33 5.33 8.34 7.83
CA MET A 33 6.36 7.55 7.16
C MET A 33 6.90 6.48 8.10
N ILE A 34 7.28 5.37 7.51
CA ILE A 34 7.97 4.27 8.20
C ILE A 34 9.23 4.82 8.89
N ASP A 35 9.35 4.60 10.20
CA ASP A 35 10.55 4.89 10.96
C ASP A 35 11.30 3.59 11.25
N VAL A 36 12.47 3.45 10.65
CA VAL A 36 13.29 2.23 10.78
C VAL A 36 13.85 2.07 12.20
N ASP A 37 14.15 3.17 12.90
CA ASP A 37 14.66 3.12 14.25
C ASP A 37 13.59 2.61 15.22
N GLU A 38 12.33 3.05 15.07
CA GLU A 38 11.21 2.56 15.87
C GLU A 38 10.93 1.08 15.61
N ILE A 39 11.01 0.62 14.35
CA ILE A 39 10.87 -0.81 14.03
C ILE A 39 11.98 -1.62 14.69
N LEU A 40 13.24 -1.18 14.58
CA LEU A 40 14.37 -1.88 15.18
C LEU A 40 14.31 -1.88 16.71
N ALA A 41 13.87 -0.78 17.33
CA ALA A 41 13.67 -0.69 18.78
C ALA A 41 12.55 -1.61 19.28
N ALA A 42 11.51 -1.86 18.45
CA ALA A 42 10.43 -2.78 18.78
C ALA A 42 10.83 -4.27 18.66
N CYS A 43 11.98 -4.59 18.03
CA CYS A 43 12.43 -5.96 17.85
C CYS A 43 12.84 -6.63 19.16
N THR A 44 12.46 -7.89 19.33
CA THR A 44 12.85 -8.74 20.46
C THR A 44 13.36 -10.10 19.97
N LYS A 45 13.80 -10.96 20.89
CA LYS A 45 14.14 -12.36 20.58
C LYS A 45 12.94 -13.19 20.09
N ARG A 46 11.71 -12.69 20.28
CA ARG A 46 10.47 -13.33 19.83
C ARG A 46 10.01 -12.85 18.46
N THR A 47 10.60 -11.78 17.93
CA THR A 47 10.26 -11.25 16.61
C THR A 47 10.56 -12.28 15.52
N LYS A 48 9.55 -12.60 14.71
CA LYS A 48 9.65 -13.55 13.59
C LYS A 48 9.43 -12.89 12.24
N LEU A 49 8.51 -11.94 12.16
CA LEU A 49 8.20 -11.23 10.93
C LEU A 49 8.15 -9.73 11.18
N VAL A 50 8.59 -8.97 10.20
CA VAL A 50 8.41 -7.52 10.12
C VAL A 50 7.79 -7.20 8.77
N PHE A 51 6.59 -6.62 8.76
CA PHE A 51 5.91 -6.20 7.55
C PHE A 51 6.06 -4.71 7.33
N ILE A 52 6.54 -4.33 6.14
CA ILE A 52 6.47 -2.96 5.66
C ILE A 52 5.88 -2.95 4.24
N ALA A 53 4.99 -1.99 3.96
CA ALA A 53 4.45 -1.79 2.62
C ALA A 53 5.19 -0.66 1.90
N LEU A 54 5.59 -0.90 0.66
CA LEU A 54 6.33 0.05 -0.18
C LEU A 54 5.77 0.06 -1.61
N PRO A 55 4.94 1.07 -1.93
CA PRO A 55 4.37 2.17 -1.12
C PRO A 55 3.44 1.72 0.01
N SER A 56 3.38 2.51 1.07
CA SER A 56 2.51 2.26 2.22
C SER A 56 1.03 2.47 1.90
N ASN A 57 0.17 1.74 2.58
CA ASN A 57 -1.28 1.93 2.55
C ASN A 57 -1.77 2.11 4.00
N PRO A 58 -2.39 3.25 4.35
CA PRO A 58 -3.09 4.19 3.47
C PRO A 58 -2.32 5.49 3.13
N THR A 59 -1.06 5.65 3.52
CA THR A 59 -0.32 6.92 3.40
C THR A 59 0.25 7.17 2.01
N SER A 60 0.53 6.10 1.25
CA SER A 60 1.24 6.14 -0.05
C SER A 60 2.67 6.66 0.01
N THR A 61 3.24 6.72 1.20
CA THR A 61 4.62 7.14 1.44
C THR A 61 5.61 5.99 1.18
N MET A 62 6.88 6.33 0.98
CA MET A 62 7.97 5.37 0.81
C MET A 62 9.21 5.81 1.57
N ILE A 63 9.99 4.84 2.06
CA ILE A 63 11.36 5.05 2.51
C ILE A 63 12.34 4.64 1.40
N GLY A 64 13.54 5.22 1.41
CA GLY A 64 14.56 4.92 0.40
C GLY A 64 15.19 3.53 0.56
N ALA A 65 15.78 3.01 -0.52
CA ALA A 65 16.40 1.68 -0.55
C ALA A 65 17.49 1.50 0.53
N LYS A 66 18.23 2.56 0.88
CA LYS A 66 19.24 2.53 1.96
C LYS A 66 18.61 2.23 3.33
N GLU A 67 17.45 2.82 3.62
CA GLU A 67 16.73 2.59 4.87
C GLU A 67 16.12 1.18 4.91
N VAL A 68 15.62 0.67 3.79
CA VAL A 68 15.15 -0.72 3.69
C VAL A 68 16.31 -1.70 3.93
N ALA A 69 17.49 -1.44 3.36
CA ALA A 69 18.68 -2.25 3.56
C ALA A 69 19.18 -2.18 5.02
N ARG A 70 19.13 -1.00 5.65
CA ARG A 70 19.45 -0.79 7.07
C ARG A 70 18.50 -1.57 7.97
N LEU A 71 17.21 -1.53 7.68
CA LEU A 71 16.22 -2.33 8.40
C LEU A 71 16.54 -3.82 8.29
N ALA A 72 16.70 -4.34 7.07
CA ALA A 72 17.00 -5.76 6.85
C ALA A 72 18.29 -6.23 7.54
N ALA A 73 19.31 -5.35 7.64
CA ALA A 73 20.57 -5.65 8.30
C ALA A 73 20.47 -5.60 9.83
N GLY A 74 19.61 -4.76 10.38
CA GLY A 74 19.43 -4.57 11.82
C GLY A 74 18.45 -5.55 12.48
N LEU A 75 17.72 -6.34 11.71
CA LEU A 75 16.78 -7.32 12.25
C LEU A 75 17.49 -8.45 13.01
N PRO A 76 16.84 -9.03 14.06
CA PRO A 76 17.31 -10.26 14.68
C PRO A 76 17.47 -11.38 13.65
N ALA A 77 18.47 -12.26 13.84
CA ALA A 77 18.83 -13.29 12.87
C ALA A 77 17.68 -14.25 12.47
N GLN A 78 16.71 -14.44 13.37
CA GLN A 78 15.52 -15.28 13.12
C GLN A 78 14.34 -14.53 12.50
N ALA A 79 14.45 -13.21 12.33
CA ALA A 79 13.35 -12.38 11.82
C ALA A 79 13.44 -12.20 10.30
N ILE A 80 12.29 -12.26 9.65
CA ILE A 80 12.15 -12.08 8.21
C ILE A 80 11.50 -10.72 7.94
N LEU A 81 12.10 -9.94 7.06
CA LEU A 81 11.49 -8.73 6.51
C LEU A 81 10.60 -9.08 5.33
N VAL A 82 9.32 -8.74 5.42
CA VAL A 82 8.37 -8.89 4.32
C VAL A 82 8.10 -7.52 3.69
N LEU A 83 8.51 -7.37 2.45
CA LEU A 83 8.26 -6.20 1.62
C LEU A 83 6.94 -6.38 0.87
N ASP A 84 5.88 -5.73 1.33
CA ASP A 84 4.59 -5.73 0.63
C ASP A 84 4.62 -4.70 -0.51
N GLY A 85 4.85 -5.21 -1.72
CA GLY A 85 4.90 -4.44 -2.95
C GLY A 85 3.57 -4.33 -3.67
N ALA A 86 2.43 -4.28 -2.97
CA ALA A 86 1.12 -4.23 -3.61
C ALA A 86 0.92 -3.06 -4.58
N TYR A 87 1.70 -1.99 -4.43
CA TYR A 87 1.66 -0.79 -5.28
C TYR A 87 2.99 -0.50 -5.98
N ALA A 88 3.94 -1.41 -5.93
CA ALA A 88 5.30 -1.18 -6.38
C ALA A 88 5.39 -0.85 -7.88
N GLU A 89 4.52 -1.42 -8.73
CA GLU A 89 4.47 -1.17 -10.16
C GLU A 89 4.12 0.27 -10.54
N TYR A 90 3.55 1.05 -9.60
CA TYR A 90 3.26 2.48 -9.82
C TYR A 90 4.49 3.37 -9.64
N VAL A 91 5.58 2.85 -9.06
CA VAL A 91 6.79 3.63 -8.73
C VAL A 91 7.82 3.44 -9.81
N GLU A 92 8.16 4.52 -10.50
CA GLU A 92 9.18 4.50 -11.54
C GLU A 92 10.55 4.12 -10.99
N GLY A 93 11.23 3.19 -11.66
CA GLY A 93 12.58 2.75 -11.29
C GLY A 93 12.68 1.95 -9.99
N TYR A 94 11.57 1.58 -9.37
CA TYR A 94 11.59 0.75 -8.16
C TYR A 94 11.52 -0.74 -8.52
N ASP A 95 12.55 -1.49 -8.17
CA ASP A 95 12.65 -2.94 -8.40
C ASP A 95 11.86 -3.79 -7.40
N GLY A 96 11.21 -3.16 -6.41
CA GLY A 96 10.48 -3.85 -5.34
C GLY A 96 11.39 -4.47 -4.27
N GLY A 97 12.66 -4.11 -4.26
CA GLY A 97 13.65 -4.67 -3.34
C GLY A 97 14.34 -5.93 -3.88
N LEU A 98 14.28 -6.19 -5.19
CA LEU A 98 14.85 -7.39 -5.81
C LEU A 98 16.33 -7.56 -5.48
N ALA A 99 17.15 -6.52 -5.68
CA ALA A 99 18.58 -6.57 -5.38
C ALA A 99 18.88 -6.91 -3.90
N LEU A 100 18.02 -6.42 -2.99
CA LEU A 100 18.15 -6.73 -1.56
C LEU A 100 17.81 -8.20 -1.28
N ILE A 101 16.76 -8.73 -1.90
CA ILE A 101 16.32 -10.12 -1.73
C ILE A 101 17.38 -11.09 -2.25
N GLU A 102 17.99 -10.80 -3.40
CA GLU A 102 19.05 -11.62 -3.99
C GLU A 102 20.34 -11.65 -3.14
N SER A 103 20.54 -10.64 -2.32
CA SER A 103 21.71 -10.53 -1.45
C SER A 103 21.49 -11.02 0.00
N ARG A 104 20.24 -11.41 0.38
CA ARG A 104 19.89 -11.69 1.77
C ARG A 104 18.88 -12.82 1.93
N GLU A 105 19.16 -13.70 2.89
CA GLU A 105 18.29 -14.85 3.22
C GLU A 105 17.11 -14.50 4.14
N ASN A 106 17.02 -13.26 4.63
CA ASN A 106 15.98 -12.83 5.56
C ASN A 106 15.02 -11.79 4.98
N VAL A 107 14.93 -11.67 3.65
CA VAL A 107 14.01 -10.73 2.98
C VAL A 107 13.10 -11.48 2.00
N PHE A 108 11.82 -11.17 2.06
CA PHE A 108 10.79 -11.73 1.21
C PHE A 108 9.91 -10.61 0.64
N MET A 109 9.52 -10.68 -0.61
CA MET A 109 8.62 -9.71 -1.26
C MET A 109 7.30 -10.36 -1.64
N THR A 110 6.20 -9.60 -1.50
CA THR A 110 4.89 -9.96 -2.04
C THR A 110 4.44 -8.96 -3.10
N ARG A 111 3.74 -9.44 -4.10
CA ARG A 111 3.14 -8.66 -5.19
C ARG A 111 1.72 -9.11 -5.47
N THR A 112 0.95 -8.28 -6.14
CA THR A 112 -0.45 -8.60 -6.45
C THR A 112 -0.82 -8.22 -7.88
N PHE A 113 -1.69 -8.99 -8.48
CA PHE A 113 -2.36 -8.63 -9.73
C PHE A 113 -3.63 -7.77 -9.50
N SER A 114 -3.95 -7.47 -8.25
CA SER A 114 -5.19 -6.76 -7.89
C SER A 114 -5.15 -5.25 -8.16
N LYS A 115 -3.98 -4.67 -8.46
CA LYS A 115 -3.81 -3.21 -8.60
C LYS A 115 -3.58 -2.84 -10.05
N ILE A 116 -2.35 -2.54 -10.47
CA ILE A 116 -2.05 -2.05 -11.81
C ILE A 116 -2.53 -3.00 -12.93
N TYR A 117 -2.51 -4.28 -12.68
CA TYR A 117 -2.95 -5.31 -13.63
C TYR A 117 -4.48 -5.47 -13.71
N GLY A 118 -5.26 -4.81 -12.86
CA GLY A 118 -6.72 -4.81 -12.93
C GLY A 118 -7.42 -6.13 -12.52
N LEU A 119 -6.70 -7.13 -12.00
CA LEU A 119 -7.23 -8.47 -11.73
C LEU A 119 -7.69 -8.68 -10.27
N GLY A 120 -8.18 -7.63 -9.61
CA GLY A 120 -8.56 -7.68 -8.20
C GLY A 120 -9.61 -8.73 -7.86
N GLY A 121 -10.54 -9.04 -8.79
CA GLY A 121 -11.57 -10.06 -8.63
C GLY A 121 -11.05 -11.49 -8.71
N LEU A 122 -9.89 -11.73 -9.33
CA LEU A 122 -9.34 -13.07 -9.53
C LEU A 122 -8.52 -13.59 -8.34
N ARG A 123 -8.27 -12.78 -7.34
CA ARG A 123 -7.59 -13.15 -6.08
C ARG A 123 -6.21 -13.79 -6.29
N ILE A 124 -5.38 -13.22 -7.15
CA ILE A 124 -4.06 -13.74 -7.48
C ILE A 124 -2.95 -12.73 -7.14
N GLY A 125 -1.86 -13.25 -6.66
CA GLY A 125 -0.61 -12.55 -6.35
C GLY A 125 0.55 -13.53 -6.36
N TRP A 126 1.74 -13.06 -6.10
CA TRP A 126 2.94 -13.88 -6.04
C TRP A 126 3.90 -13.36 -4.98
N GLY A 127 4.83 -14.20 -4.58
CA GLY A 127 5.90 -13.85 -3.66
C GLY A 127 7.25 -14.27 -4.25
N TYR A 128 8.30 -13.55 -3.86
CA TYR A 128 9.67 -13.84 -4.24
C TYR A 128 10.60 -13.71 -3.03
N GLY A 129 11.49 -14.67 -2.87
CA GLY A 129 12.42 -14.70 -1.75
C GLY A 129 13.26 -15.97 -1.75
N PRO A 130 14.05 -16.22 -0.70
CA PRO A 130 14.89 -17.39 -0.56
C PRO A 130 14.10 -18.70 -0.73
N GLN A 131 14.72 -19.69 -1.39
CA GLN A 131 14.08 -20.98 -1.69
C GLN A 131 13.55 -21.67 -0.41
N SER A 132 14.27 -21.57 0.69
CA SER A 132 13.86 -22.12 1.99
C SER A 132 12.50 -21.60 2.45
N MET A 133 12.19 -20.30 2.23
CA MET A 133 10.90 -19.71 2.56
C MET A 133 9.81 -20.17 1.57
N ILE A 134 10.13 -20.23 0.28
CA ILE A 134 9.21 -20.73 -0.76
C ILE A 134 8.81 -22.18 -0.45
N ASP A 135 9.75 -23.02 -0.02
CA ASP A 135 9.47 -24.42 0.33
C ASP A 135 8.53 -24.55 1.53
N VAL A 136 8.66 -23.66 2.54
CA VAL A 136 7.70 -23.59 3.66
C VAL A 136 6.31 -23.21 3.18
N LEU A 137 6.20 -22.14 2.36
CA LEU A 137 4.92 -21.68 1.81
C LEU A 137 4.25 -22.76 0.96
N ASN A 138 5.02 -23.49 0.15
CA ASN A 138 4.51 -24.59 -0.66
C ASN A 138 3.97 -25.77 0.16
N ARG A 139 4.50 -26.01 1.38
CA ARG A 139 3.98 -27.06 2.27
C ARG A 139 2.66 -26.70 2.94
N ILE A 140 2.39 -25.40 3.16
CA ILE A 140 1.21 -24.95 3.92
C ILE A 140 0.10 -24.37 3.06
N ARG A 141 0.38 -24.00 1.79
CA ARG A 141 -0.66 -23.51 0.89
C ARG A 141 -1.73 -24.58 0.63
N GLY A 142 -2.99 -24.15 0.57
CA GLY A 142 -4.08 -25.07 0.23
C GLY A 142 -3.92 -25.65 -1.17
N PRO A 143 -4.37 -26.91 -1.41
CA PRO A 143 -4.43 -27.46 -2.75
C PRO A 143 -5.39 -26.62 -3.59
N PHE A 144 -5.08 -26.46 -4.89
CA PHE A 144 -5.90 -25.69 -5.84
C PHE A 144 -6.20 -24.26 -5.40
N ASN A 145 -5.27 -23.61 -4.65
CA ASN A 145 -5.42 -22.26 -4.13
C ASN A 145 -5.60 -21.18 -5.22
N LEU A 146 -5.32 -21.49 -6.48
CA LEU A 146 -5.53 -20.62 -7.65
C LEU A 146 -6.37 -21.33 -8.70
N SER A 147 -7.29 -20.59 -9.31
CA SER A 147 -8.05 -21.12 -10.47
C SER A 147 -7.22 -21.04 -11.76
N SER A 148 -7.51 -21.95 -12.72
CA SER A 148 -6.86 -21.91 -14.04
C SER A 148 -7.13 -20.56 -14.76
N ALA A 149 -8.32 -20.00 -14.59
CA ALA A 149 -8.67 -18.70 -15.15
C ALA A 149 -7.79 -17.57 -14.56
N ALA A 150 -7.54 -17.59 -13.24
CA ALA A 150 -6.68 -16.60 -12.59
C ALA A 150 -5.22 -16.72 -13.09
N LEU A 151 -4.71 -17.94 -13.25
CA LEU A 151 -3.36 -18.17 -13.76
C LEU A 151 -3.21 -17.68 -15.20
N ALA A 152 -4.12 -18.04 -16.10
CA ALA A 152 -4.07 -17.61 -17.51
C ALA A 152 -4.19 -16.07 -17.62
N ALA A 153 -5.08 -15.44 -16.85
CA ALA A 153 -5.21 -13.99 -16.84
C ALA A 153 -3.96 -13.28 -16.30
N ALA A 154 -3.34 -13.81 -15.24
CA ALA A 154 -2.12 -13.25 -14.67
C ALA A 154 -0.94 -13.38 -15.66
N GLU A 155 -0.81 -14.52 -16.34
CA GLU A 155 0.22 -14.72 -17.37
C GLU A 155 0.06 -13.71 -18.52
N ALA A 156 -1.15 -13.53 -19.02
CA ALA A 156 -1.43 -12.53 -20.05
C ALA A 156 -1.13 -11.10 -19.57
N ALA A 157 -1.56 -10.75 -18.34
CA ALA A 157 -1.40 -9.41 -17.79
C ALA A 157 0.08 -9.05 -17.54
N VAL A 158 0.89 -9.97 -17.02
CA VAL A 158 2.31 -9.68 -16.76
C VAL A 158 3.14 -9.54 -18.05
N ARG A 159 2.69 -10.15 -19.15
CA ARG A 159 3.31 -10.02 -20.45
C ARG A 159 2.92 -8.74 -21.20
N ASP A 160 1.80 -8.13 -20.85
CA ASP A 160 1.35 -6.86 -21.43
C ASP A 160 2.03 -5.66 -20.74
N THR A 161 3.33 -5.56 -20.97
CA THR A 161 4.16 -4.49 -20.40
C THR A 161 3.78 -3.12 -20.94
N ALA A 162 3.31 -3.04 -22.18
CA ALA A 162 2.86 -1.79 -22.79
C ALA A 162 1.62 -1.21 -22.08
N TYR A 163 0.66 -2.07 -21.76
CA TYR A 163 -0.52 -1.65 -20.99
C TYR A 163 -0.16 -1.26 -19.56
N THR A 164 0.68 -2.03 -18.89
CA THR A 164 1.16 -1.73 -17.53
C THR A 164 1.87 -0.38 -17.47
N GLU A 165 2.77 -0.10 -18.43
CA GLU A 165 3.46 1.17 -18.52
C GLU A 165 2.51 2.33 -18.79
N LYS A 166 1.54 2.17 -19.71
CA LYS A 166 0.49 3.15 -19.93
C LYS A 166 -0.28 3.46 -18.64
N CYS A 167 -0.69 2.44 -17.89
CA CYS A 167 -1.39 2.61 -16.61
C CYS A 167 -0.52 3.36 -15.59
N ARG A 168 0.78 3.07 -15.51
CA ARG A 168 1.72 3.75 -14.62
C ARG A 168 1.83 5.23 -14.95
N VAL A 169 2.05 5.57 -16.21
CA VAL A 169 2.22 6.95 -16.69
C VAL A 169 0.94 7.77 -16.49
N GLU A 170 -0.21 7.25 -16.91
CA GLU A 170 -1.50 7.92 -16.73
C GLU A 170 -1.83 8.11 -15.25
N ASN A 171 -1.59 7.10 -14.41
CA ASN A 171 -1.78 7.23 -12.98
C ASN A 171 -0.87 8.31 -12.38
N ALA A 172 0.40 8.38 -12.75
CA ALA A 172 1.32 9.40 -12.25
C ALA A 172 0.84 10.81 -12.61
N ARG A 173 0.44 11.01 -13.88
CA ARG A 173 -0.11 12.28 -14.38
C ARG A 173 -1.36 12.72 -13.61
N TRP A 174 -2.34 11.83 -13.47
CA TRP A 174 -3.62 12.18 -12.83
C TRP A 174 -3.50 12.25 -11.31
N ARG A 175 -2.59 11.52 -10.70
CA ARG A 175 -2.26 11.64 -9.28
C ARG A 175 -1.72 13.02 -8.93
N GLU A 176 -0.76 13.52 -9.70
CA GLU A 176 -0.19 14.85 -9.53
C GLU A 176 -1.26 15.94 -9.72
N TRP A 177 -2.02 15.86 -10.83
CA TRP A 177 -3.10 16.79 -11.09
C TRP A 177 -4.14 16.82 -9.97
N LEU A 178 -4.60 15.64 -9.52
CA LEU A 178 -5.60 15.51 -8.46
C LEU A 178 -5.09 16.08 -7.13
N SER A 179 -3.85 15.79 -6.75
CA SER A 179 -3.23 16.32 -5.53
C SER A 179 -3.15 17.85 -5.55
N THR A 180 -2.71 18.42 -6.67
CA THR A 180 -2.60 19.88 -6.85
C THR A 180 -3.97 20.54 -6.80
N ALA A 181 -4.93 20.05 -7.57
CA ALA A 181 -6.26 20.62 -7.63
C ALA A 181 -7.02 20.55 -6.29
N LEU A 182 -6.83 19.49 -5.50
CA LEU A 182 -7.41 19.39 -4.16
C LEU A 182 -6.70 20.30 -3.15
N ALA A 183 -5.39 20.48 -3.28
CA ALA A 183 -4.64 21.40 -2.43
C ALA A 183 -5.09 22.87 -2.64
N GLU A 184 -5.41 23.27 -3.87
CA GLU A 184 -6.00 24.58 -4.19
C GLU A 184 -7.37 24.80 -3.52
N LEU A 185 -8.11 23.71 -3.27
CA LEU A 185 -9.37 23.72 -2.51
C LEU A 185 -9.19 23.65 -0.99
N GLY A 186 -7.93 23.75 -0.49
CA GLY A 186 -7.60 23.63 0.93
C GLY A 186 -7.66 22.19 1.47
N VAL A 187 -7.51 21.19 0.60
CA VAL A 187 -7.50 19.76 0.95
C VAL A 187 -6.17 19.14 0.48
N PRO A 188 -5.05 19.41 1.16
CA PRO A 188 -3.74 18.91 0.77
C PRO A 188 -3.61 17.40 1.00
N SER A 189 -2.64 16.78 0.33
CA SER A 189 -2.16 15.41 0.59
C SER A 189 -0.65 15.39 0.75
N ASP A 190 -0.12 14.30 1.31
CA ASP A 190 1.31 14.02 1.23
C ASP A 190 1.69 13.58 -0.19
N THR A 191 3.00 13.58 -0.48
CA THR A 191 3.50 13.04 -1.74
C THR A 191 3.12 11.56 -1.85
N SER A 192 2.34 11.22 -2.86
CA SER A 192 1.89 9.86 -3.12
C SER A 192 2.72 9.20 -4.22
N THR A 193 2.99 7.92 -4.06
CA THR A 193 3.69 7.08 -5.04
C THR A 193 2.85 5.89 -5.51
N SER A 194 1.60 5.74 -5.01
CA SER A 194 0.68 4.66 -5.39
C SER A 194 -0.42 5.13 -6.35
N ASN A 195 -1.51 4.39 -6.44
CA ASN A 195 -2.69 4.76 -7.22
C ASN A 195 -3.78 5.45 -6.39
N PHE A 196 -3.43 6.07 -5.29
CA PHE A 196 -4.35 6.84 -4.46
C PHE A 196 -3.60 7.99 -3.76
N ILE A 197 -4.34 8.95 -3.28
CA ILE A 197 -3.86 10.02 -2.40
C ILE A 197 -4.59 9.94 -1.06
N LEU A 198 -3.96 10.45 -0.01
CA LEU A 198 -4.55 10.62 1.32
C LEU A 198 -4.87 12.11 1.53
N ALA A 199 -6.05 12.52 1.12
CA ALA A 199 -6.52 13.91 1.19
C ALA A 199 -6.86 14.27 2.64
N ARG A 200 -6.31 15.38 3.17
CA ARG A 200 -6.45 15.80 4.57
C ARG A 200 -7.40 16.98 4.70
N PHE A 201 -8.34 16.86 5.61
CA PHE A 201 -9.30 17.89 6.00
C PHE A 201 -8.92 18.52 7.34
N ALA A 202 -9.50 19.65 7.68
CA ALA A 202 -9.20 20.35 8.92
C ALA A 202 -9.70 19.59 10.16
N SER A 203 -10.71 18.73 10.01
CA SER A 203 -11.27 17.94 11.11
C SER A 203 -11.91 16.63 10.63
N GLU A 204 -12.18 15.73 11.57
CA GLU A 204 -12.96 14.51 11.33
C GLU A 204 -14.38 14.83 10.84
N GLN A 205 -15.01 15.86 11.41
CA GLN A 205 -16.35 16.29 11.04
C GLN A 205 -16.40 16.74 9.57
N GLU A 206 -15.40 17.51 9.14
CA GLU A 206 -15.29 17.98 7.75
C GLU A 206 -15.04 16.82 6.79
N ALA A 207 -14.11 15.92 7.11
CA ALA A 207 -13.86 14.72 6.31
C ALA A 207 -15.11 13.84 6.18
N SER A 208 -15.84 13.63 7.28
CA SER A 208 -17.09 12.86 7.31
C SER A 208 -18.17 13.52 6.44
N ALA A 209 -18.37 14.83 6.59
CA ALA A 209 -19.35 15.59 5.80
C ALA A 209 -19.02 15.57 4.30
N CYS A 210 -17.74 15.76 3.95
CA CYS A 210 -17.28 15.66 2.56
C CYS A 210 -17.50 14.25 2.00
N ASN A 211 -17.21 13.21 2.76
CA ASN A 211 -17.44 11.81 2.35
C ASN A 211 -18.93 11.55 2.03
N GLU A 212 -19.85 12.04 2.87
CA GLU A 212 -21.29 11.91 2.63
C GLU A 212 -21.73 12.76 1.42
N HIS A 213 -21.18 13.96 1.24
CA HIS A 213 -21.41 14.76 0.04
C HIS A 213 -20.95 14.02 -1.24
N LEU A 214 -19.75 13.45 -1.24
CA LEU A 214 -19.25 12.67 -2.38
C LEU A 214 -20.14 11.46 -2.68
N LYS A 215 -20.59 10.73 -1.65
CA LYS A 215 -21.54 9.62 -1.80
C LYS A 215 -22.84 10.06 -2.45
N SER A 216 -23.39 11.22 -2.05
CA SER A 216 -24.62 11.77 -2.63
C SER A 216 -24.47 12.08 -4.13
N LYS A 217 -23.24 12.27 -4.61
CA LYS A 217 -22.88 12.47 -6.04
C LYS A 217 -22.48 11.17 -6.74
N GLY A 218 -22.64 10.02 -6.08
CA GLY A 218 -22.23 8.71 -6.62
C GLY A 218 -20.72 8.51 -6.68
N ILE A 219 -19.95 9.25 -5.86
CA ILE A 219 -18.49 9.12 -5.75
C ILE A 219 -18.15 8.41 -4.44
N LEU A 220 -17.57 7.22 -4.54
CA LEU A 220 -17.20 6.41 -3.40
C LEU A 220 -15.69 6.51 -3.14
N VAL A 221 -15.31 7.02 -1.96
CA VAL A 221 -13.92 7.09 -1.48
C VAL A 221 -13.79 6.33 -0.16
N ARG A 222 -12.57 6.05 0.25
CA ARG A 222 -12.31 5.36 1.51
C ARG A 222 -12.09 6.37 2.64
N HIS A 223 -12.86 6.27 3.72
CA HIS A 223 -12.61 6.99 4.96
C HIS A 223 -11.77 6.09 5.89
N PRO A 224 -10.46 6.35 6.06
CA PRO A 224 -9.54 5.42 6.75
C PRO A 224 -9.49 5.65 8.27
N LYS A 225 -10.64 5.81 8.93
CA LYS A 225 -10.73 6.01 10.40
C LYS A 225 -10.03 4.90 11.18
N GLY A 226 -10.21 3.64 10.77
CA GLY A 226 -9.60 2.48 11.43
C GLY A 226 -8.08 2.37 11.27
N TYR A 227 -7.47 3.29 10.52
CA TYR A 227 -6.02 3.43 10.37
C TYR A 227 -5.45 4.65 11.10
N GLY A 228 -6.21 5.26 12.00
CA GLY A 228 -5.76 6.47 12.70
C GLY A 228 -5.90 7.78 11.92
N PHE A 229 -6.60 7.77 10.78
CA PHE A 229 -6.80 8.96 9.92
C PHE A 229 -8.26 9.38 9.82
N PRO A 230 -8.92 9.75 10.94
CA PRO A 230 -10.34 10.14 10.91
C PRO A 230 -10.61 11.44 10.14
N TYR A 231 -9.61 12.30 9.99
CA TYR A 231 -9.67 13.57 9.27
C TYR A 231 -9.20 13.48 7.81
N CYS A 232 -9.06 12.25 7.27
CA CYS A 232 -8.60 12.03 5.91
C CYS A 232 -9.61 11.25 5.08
N LEU A 233 -9.55 11.44 3.77
CA LEU A 233 -10.17 10.57 2.77
C LEU A 233 -9.09 10.00 1.84
N ARG A 234 -9.05 8.67 1.68
CA ARG A 234 -8.18 8.03 0.69
C ARG A 234 -8.93 7.94 -0.63
N ILE A 235 -8.43 8.66 -1.62
CA ILE A 235 -9.04 8.82 -2.94
C ILE A 235 -8.21 8.05 -3.95
N THR A 236 -8.81 7.05 -4.59
CA THR A 236 -8.15 6.33 -5.69
C THR A 236 -8.09 7.23 -6.92
N VAL A 237 -6.93 7.28 -7.55
CA VAL A 237 -6.72 8.00 -8.81
C VAL A 237 -7.42 7.24 -9.92
N GLY A 238 -8.37 7.90 -10.58
CA GLY A 238 -9.09 7.38 -11.72
C GLY A 238 -8.58 7.98 -13.04
N ASP A 239 -9.38 7.86 -14.07
CA ASP A 239 -9.17 8.57 -15.33
C ASP A 239 -9.44 10.09 -15.18
N GLU A 240 -9.26 10.85 -16.25
CA GLU A 240 -9.50 12.28 -16.29
C GLU A 240 -10.91 12.65 -15.80
N SER A 241 -11.93 11.96 -16.31
CA SER A 241 -13.33 12.22 -15.97
C SER A 241 -13.58 12.03 -14.47
N ALA A 242 -13.09 10.92 -13.91
CA ALA A 242 -13.23 10.62 -12.49
C ALA A 242 -12.49 11.64 -11.61
N CYS A 243 -11.25 12.01 -11.96
CA CYS A 243 -10.48 12.99 -11.21
C CYS A 243 -11.15 14.37 -11.22
N ARG A 244 -11.62 14.84 -12.40
CA ARG A 244 -12.32 16.12 -12.53
C ARG A 244 -13.64 16.14 -11.75
N ARG A 245 -14.41 15.05 -11.79
CA ARG A 245 -15.66 14.92 -11.00
C ARG A 245 -15.41 15.01 -9.50
N ILE A 246 -14.31 14.40 -9.00
CA ILE A 246 -13.94 14.47 -7.59
C ILE A 246 -13.62 15.91 -7.19
N VAL A 247 -12.75 16.59 -7.95
CA VAL A 247 -12.38 17.99 -7.67
C VAL A 247 -13.59 18.92 -7.70
N HIS A 248 -14.44 18.79 -8.72
CA HIS A 248 -15.69 19.57 -8.81
C HIS A 248 -16.60 19.33 -7.58
N ALA A 249 -16.82 18.07 -7.20
CA ALA A 249 -17.67 17.76 -6.05
C ALA A 249 -17.07 18.27 -4.72
N VAL A 250 -15.75 18.18 -4.52
CA VAL A 250 -15.09 18.78 -3.36
C VAL A 250 -15.19 20.30 -3.38
N GLY A 251 -15.03 20.94 -4.55
CA GLY A 251 -15.23 22.39 -4.72
C GLY A 251 -16.63 22.84 -4.33
N GLN A 252 -17.67 22.12 -4.79
CA GLN A 252 -19.06 22.38 -4.35
C GLN A 252 -19.24 22.25 -2.83
N PHE A 253 -18.65 21.21 -2.25
CA PHE A 253 -18.68 21.00 -0.78
C PHE A 253 -18.03 22.17 -0.04
N LYS A 254 -16.92 22.72 -0.53
CA LYS A 254 -16.21 23.86 0.06
C LYS A 254 -16.91 25.20 -0.23
N GLY A 255 -18.02 25.22 -0.96
CA GLY A 255 -18.74 26.45 -1.31
C GLY A 255 -18.04 27.30 -2.37
N LEU A 256 -17.05 26.75 -3.05
CA LEU A 256 -16.39 27.40 -4.18
C LEU A 256 -17.28 27.18 -5.42
N ARG A 257 -17.89 28.27 -5.90
CA ARG A 257 -18.67 28.27 -7.15
C ARG A 257 -17.71 28.21 -8.35
N GLU A 258 -18.17 27.57 -9.42
CA GLU A 258 -17.53 27.62 -10.74
C GLU A 258 -17.28 29.07 -11.20
#